data_8177aaa358faffa7cec673b7c287f836
#
_entry.id   8177aaa358faffa7cec673b7c287f836
#
_cell.length_a   1.000
_cell.length_b   1.000
_cell.length_c   1.000
_cell.angle_alpha   90.00
_cell.angle_beta   90.00
_cell.angle_gamma   90.00
#
_symmetry.space_group_name_H-M   'P 1'
#
loop_
_entity.id
_entity.type
_entity.pdbx_description
1 polymer ?
#
loop_
_entity_poly.entity_id
_entity_poly.type
_entity_poly.pdbx_seq_one_letter_code
_entity_poly.pdbx_strand_id
1 'polypeptide(L)'
;FDINIERIDELNLGHDRTLEVEDGLLNSVLDTDNGKSVGLHVCANKEAIKKCNIFIVTVPTPTDRHNRPVLTPMIKSSEIIGSVLKKGDIVIYESTVYPGVTEDEMVPILEKVSGMRFNQDFYCGYSPERINPGDKEHTVTKILKVTSGSTPEIAEVVDQLYKSIIIAGTHKAPSIKVAEAAKVIENSQRDINIAFINELSKIFNLMGIDTAEVLEAAGTKWNFLSFKPGLVGGHCIGVDPCLLYTSPSPRDKRQ
;
A
#
# COMPACT_ATOMS: atom_id res chain seq x y z
N PHE A 1 -1.28 -7.20 15.02
CA PHE A 1 -1.32 -6.11 16.02
C PHE A 1 -2.14 -4.95 15.47
N ASP A 2 -3.08 -4.42 16.24
CA ASP A 2 -3.84 -3.21 15.94
C ASP A 2 -4.01 -2.41 17.24
N ILE A 3 -4.26 -1.09 17.11
CA ILE A 3 -4.57 -0.22 18.25
C ILE A 3 -6.08 -0.15 18.53
N ASN A 4 -6.92 -0.62 17.61
CA ASN A 4 -8.38 -0.65 17.75
C ASN A 4 -8.83 -1.89 18.52
N ILE A 5 -9.12 -1.71 19.81
CA ILE A 5 -9.52 -2.81 20.70
C ILE A 5 -10.81 -3.49 20.21
N GLU A 6 -11.81 -2.72 19.75
CA GLU A 6 -13.06 -3.29 19.26
C GLU A 6 -12.84 -4.20 18.05
N ARG A 7 -11.91 -3.82 17.15
CA ARG A 7 -11.53 -4.64 16.00
C ARG A 7 -10.82 -5.93 16.42
N ILE A 8 -9.95 -5.84 17.41
CA ILE A 8 -9.25 -7.00 17.98
C ILE A 8 -10.22 -7.98 18.62
N ASP A 9 -11.13 -7.48 19.45
CA ASP A 9 -12.13 -8.31 20.13
C ASP A 9 -13.04 -9.01 19.12
N GLU A 10 -13.49 -8.30 18.08
CA GLU A 10 -14.29 -8.83 16.99
C GLU A 10 -13.55 -9.97 16.25
N LEU A 11 -12.29 -9.74 15.84
CA LEU A 11 -11.50 -10.76 15.13
C LEU A 11 -11.19 -11.97 16.03
N ASN A 12 -10.95 -11.77 17.33
CA ASN A 12 -10.74 -12.86 18.28
C ASN A 12 -12.02 -13.69 18.50
N LEU A 13 -13.20 -13.14 18.25
CA LEU A 13 -14.48 -13.86 18.23
C LEU A 13 -14.71 -14.58 16.89
N GLY A 14 -13.77 -14.49 15.94
CA GLY A 14 -13.87 -15.14 14.65
C GLY A 14 -14.85 -14.47 13.69
N HIS A 15 -15.10 -13.17 13.88
CA HIS A 15 -15.99 -12.39 13.03
C HIS A 15 -15.25 -11.24 12.33
N ASP A 16 -15.50 -11.05 11.04
CA ASP A 16 -14.98 -9.93 10.24
C ASP A 16 -16.11 -9.06 9.70
N ARG A 17 -16.41 -7.94 10.39
CA ARG A 17 -17.44 -6.97 9.97
C ARG A 17 -17.18 -6.33 8.61
N THR A 18 -15.94 -6.37 8.11
CA THR A 18 -15.60 -5.84 6.78
C THR A 18 -15.98 -6.80 5.66
N LEU A 19 -16.30 -8.05 5.99
CA LEU A 19 -16.66 -9.13 5.07
C LEU A 19 -15.59 -9.41 4.00
N GLU A 20 -14.34 -9.03 4.27
CA GLU A 20 -13.20 -9.33 3.40
C GLU A 20 -12.71 -10.77 3.60
N VAL A 21 -12.85 -11.30 4.82
CA VAL A 21 -12.53 -12.68 5.16
C VAL A 21 -13.77 -13.38 5.69
N GLU A 22 -14.11 -14.52 5.14
CA GLU A 22 -15.24 -15.32 5.66
C GLU A 22 -14.94 -15.84 7.07
N ASP A 23 -15.94 -15.77 7.96
CA ASP A 23 -15.80 -16.18 9.37
C ASP A 23 -15.28 -17.63 9.51
N GLY A 24 -15.68 -18.54 8.62
CA GLY A 24 -15.18 -19.92 8.62
C GLY A 24 -13.68 -20.00 8.36
N LEU A 25 -13.16 -19.22 7.41
CA LEU A 25 -11.73 -19.15 7.12
C LEU A 25 -10.98 -18.49 8.27
N LEU A 26 -11.48 -17.37 8.80
CA LEU A 26 -10.88 -16.67 9.94
C LEU A 26 -10.74 -17.62 11.13
N ASN A 27 -11.82 -18.31 11.51
CA ASN A 27 -11.81 -19.26 12.64
C ASN A 27 -10.85 -20.43 12.43
N SER A 28 -10.62 -20.85 11.18
CA SER A 28 -9.70 -21.96 10.88
C SER A 28 -8.22 -21.63 11.15
N VAL A 29 -7.86 -20.35 11.14
CA VAL A 29 -6.48 -19.88 11.29
C VAL A 29 -6.22 -19.19 12.63
N LEU A 30 -7.25 -18.82 13.39
CA LEU A 30 -7.09 -18.21 14.71
C LEU A 30 -6.40 -19.17 15.68
N ASP A 31 -5.38 -18.67 16.38
CA ASP A 31 -4.75 -19.36 17.50
C ASP A 31 -5.53 -19.07 18.78
N THR A 32 -6.49 -19.94 19.11
CA THR A 32 -7.32 -19.82 20.30
C THR A 32 -6.64 -20.39 21.57
N ASP A 33 -5.58 -21.19 21.40
CA ASP A 33 -4.97 -21.93 22.52
C ASP A 33 -3.66 -21.31 23.03
N ASN A 34 -3.26 -20.13 22.57
CA ASN A 34 -2.04 -19.41 22.98
C ASN A 34 -0.74 -20.25 22.99
N GLY A 35 -0.71 -21.36 22.28
CA GLY A 35 0.39 -22.33 22.34
C GLY A 35 0.80 -22.92 21.00
N LYS A 36 0.06 -22.68 19.93
CA LYS A 36 0.46 -23.12 18.59
C LYS A 36 1.55 -22.23 18.03
N SER A 37 2.58 -22.84 17.46
CA SER A 37 3.66 -22.12 16.79
C SER A 37 3.25 -21.51 15.44
N VAL A 38 2.06 -21.84 14.94
CA VAL A 38 1.52 -21.42 13.63
C VAL A 38 0.04 -21.08 13.78
N GLY A 39 -0.34 -19.88 13.35
CA GLY A 39 -1.72 -19.39 13.39
C GLY A 39 -1.78 -17.86 13.41
N LEU A 40 -2.99 -17.33 13.31
CA LEU A 40 -3.27 -15.92 13.44
C LEU A 40 -3.47 -15.55 14.92
N HIS A 41 -2.63 -14.69 15.44
CA HIS A 41 -2.77 -14.11 16.78
C HIS A 41 -3.06 -12.61 16.67
N VAL A 42 -4.23 -12.19 17.16
CA VAL A 42 -4.68 -10.79 17.09
C VAL A 42 -4.52 -10.14 18.48
N CYS A 43 -3.80 -9.03 18.56
CA CYS A 43 -3.50 -8.38 19.83
C CYS A 43 -3.32 -6.87 19.72
N ALA A 44 -3.53 -6.15 20.85
CA ALA A 44 -3.23 -4.74 21.02
C ALA A 44 -1.95 -4.49 21.83
N ASN A 45 -1.36 -5.53 22.41
CA ASN A 45 -0.18 -5.39 23.26
C ASN A 45 1.10 -5.46 22.41
N LYS A 46 1.85 -4.36 22.35
CA LYS A 46 3.13 -4.30 21.65
C LYS A 46 4.17 -5.30 22.13
N GLU A 47 4.09 -5.77 23.36
CA GLU A 47 4.99 -6.79 23.91
C GLU A 47 4.86 -8.12 23.17
N ALA A 48 3.68 -8.43 22.63
CA ALA A 48 3.44 -9.65 21.87
C ALA A 48 4.23 -9.68 20.57
N ILE A 49 4.46 -8.52 19.93
CA ILE A 49 5.20 -8.43 18.66
C ILE A 49 6.72 -8.40 18.84
N LYS A 50 7.26 -8.35 20.07
CA LYS A 50 8.72 -8.39 20.31
C LYS A 50 9.42 -9.63 19.77
N LYS A 51 8.68 -10.73 19.62
CA LYS A 51 9.22 -12.00 19.10
C LYS A 51 9.21 -12.05 17.55
N CYS A 52 8.54 -11.11 16.90
CA CYS A 52 8.49 -11.06 15.43
C CYS A 52 9.83 -10.60 14.86
N ASN A 53 10.14 -11.09 13.66
CA ASN A 53 11.34 -10.72 12.90
C ASN A 53 11.00 -9.90 11.65
N ILE A 54 9.74 -9.99 11.20
CA ILE A 54 9.23 -9.26 10.05
C ILE A 54 7.99 -8.49 10.52
N PHE A 55 7.99 -7.19 10.28
CA PHE A 55 6.89 -6.28 10.57
C PHE A 55 6.33 -5.75 9.26
N ILE A 56 5.04 -5.96 9.02
CA ILE A 56 4.34 -5.43 7.83
C ILE A 56 3.41 -4.32 8.28
N VAL A 57 3.63 -3.11 7.77
CA VAL A 57 2.89 -1.90 8.13
C VAL A 57 1.84 -1.61 7.06
N THR A 58 0.56 -1.73 7.42
CA THR A 58 -0.59 -1.58 6.52
C THR A 58 -1.53 -0.45 6.95
N VAL A 59 -1.02 0.53 7.68
CA VAL A 59 -1.81 1.66 8.19
C VAL A 59 -2.25 2.61 7.06
N PRO A 60 -3.39 3.32 7.22
CA PRO A 60 -3.84 4.27 6.21
C PRO A 60 -2.94 5.50 6.11
N THR A 61 -2.90 6.09 4.90
CA THR A 61 -2.25 7.38 4.61
C THR A 61 -3.30 8.37 4.09
N PRO A 62 -4.11 8.96 4.97
CA PRO A 62 -5.12 9.94 4.56
C PRO A 62 -4.48 11.25 4.11
N THR A 63 -5.28 12.14 3.50
CA THR A 63 -4.90 13.52 3.21
C THR A 63 -5.58 14.49 4.15
N ASP A 64 -4.94 15.63 4.41
CA ASP A 64 -5.53 16.74 5.14
C ASP A 64 -6.49 17.57 4.25
N ARG A 65 -7.12 18.60 4.82
CA ARG A 65 -8.03 19.51 4.11
C ARG A 65 -7.37 20.30 2.96
N HIS A 66 -6.05 20.25 2.87
CA HIS A 66 -5.25 20.90 1.83
C HIS A 66 -4.67 19.87 0.84
N ASN A 67 -5.21 18.63 0.85
CA ASN A 67 -4.75 17.52 0.02
C ASN A 67 -3.28 17.14 0.25
N ARG A 68 -2.73 17.38 1.46
CA ARG A 68 -1.38 16.95 1.80
C ARG A 68 -1.39 15.62 2.53
N PRO A 69 -0.42 14.72 2.29
CA PRO A 69 -0.32 13.43 2.96
C PRO A 69 -0.21 13.57 4.47
N VAL A 70 -0.98 12.80 5.21
CA VAL A 70 -0.88 12.70 6.67
C VAL A 70 -0.16 11.42 7.03
N LEU A 71 1.14 11.53 7.31
CA LEU A 71 1.99 10.38 7.65
C LEU A 71 1.91 9.97 9.13
N THR A 72 1.09 10.63 9.94
CA THR A 72 0.97 10.37 11.38
C THR A 72 0.71 8.89 11.74
N PRO A 73 -0.15 8.13 11.03
CA PRO A 73 -0.31 6.71 11.32
C PRO A 73 0.98 5.90 11.08
N MET A 74 1.70 6.20 10.00
CA MET A 74 2.98 5.55 9.68
C MET A 74 4.08 5.91 10.70
N ILE A 75 4.16 7.17 11.11
CA ILE A 75 5.08 7.65 12.14
C ILE A 75 4.85 6.89 13.44
N LYS A 76 3.58 6.82 13.91
CA LYS A 76 3.23 6.12 15.15
C LYS A 76 3.51 4.62 15.08
N SER A 77 3.21 3.95 13.95
CA SER A 77 3.53 2.54 13.78
C SER A 77 5.04 2.30 13.77
N SER A 78 5.82 3.19 13.14
CA SER A 78 7.28 3.12 13.15
C SER A 78 7.87 3.35 14.55
N GLU A 79 7.29 4.25 15.36
CA GLU A 79 7.67 4.44 16.75
C GLU A 79 7.41 3.18 17.59
N ILE A 80 6.25 2.54 17.42
CA ILE A 80 5.91 1.29 18.09
C ILE A 80 6.90 0.19 17.70
N ILE A 81 7.12 -0.02 16.40
CA ILE A 81 8.05 -1.03 15.88
C ILE A 81 9.48 -0.74 16.37
N GLY A 82 9.95 0.50 16.26
CA GLY A 82 11.28 0.90 16.74
C GLY A 82 11.52 0.56 18.20
N SER A 83 10.46 0.62 19.06
CA SER A 83 10.58 0.27 20.48
C SER A 83 10.76 -1.23 20.75
N VAL A 84 10.51 -2.10 19.78
CA VAL A 84 10.60 -3.57 19.90
C VAL A 84 11.57 -4.20 18.91
N LEU A 85 12.15 -3.39 18.02
CA LEU A 85 13.03 -3.82 16.94
C LEU A 85 14.28 -4.50 17.47
N LYS A 86 14.72 -5.56 16.80
CA LYS A 86 15.92 -6.34 17.12
C LYS A 86 16.86 -6.37 15.92
N LYS A 87 18.10 -6.73 16.19
CA LYS A 87 19.10 -6.89 15.12
C LYS A 87 18.70 -7.99 14.14
N GLY A 88 18.72 -7.65 12.85
CA GLY A 88 18.34 -8.54 11.76
C GLY A 88 16.86 -8.46 11.36
N ASP A 89 16.03 -7.69 12.07
CA ASP A 89 14.61 -7.54 11.75
C ASP A 89 14.39 -6.74 10.46
N ILE A 90 13.24 -7.00 9.81
CA ILE A 90 12.84 -6.34 8.56
C ILE A 90 11.50 -5.65 8.78
N VAL A 91 11.41 -4.37 8.39
CA VAL A 91 10.16 -3.59 8.40
C VAL A 91 9.71 -3.35 6.96
N ILE A 92 8.56 -3.88 6.58
CA ILE A 92 7.98 -3.76 5.24
C ILE A 92 6.79 -2.80 5.31
N TYR A 93 6.79 -1.76 4.48
CA TYR A 93 5.66 -0.84 4.36
C TYR A 93 4.82 -1.20 3.14
N GLU A 94 3.50 -1.25 3.32
CA GLU A 94 2.52 -1.47 2.24
C GLU A 94 1.64 -0.25 2.00
N SER A 95 1.63 0.71 2.94
CA SER A 95 0.86 1.94 2.83
C SER A 95 1.23 2.74 1.58
N THR A 96 0.24 3.30 0.87
CA THR A 96 0.49 4.12 -0.30
C THR A 96 1.16 5.44 0.10
N VAL A 97 2.30 5.73 -0.49
CA VAL A 97 3.12 6.91 -0.15
C VAL A 97 3.80 7.48 -1.40
N TYR A 98 4.28 8.74 -1.31
CA TYR A 98 5.15 9.30 -2.34
C TYR A 98 6.56 8.70 -2.27
N PRO A 99 7.34 8.72 -3.38
CA PRO A 99 8.68 8.15 -3.41
C PRO A 99 9.61 8.78 -2.37
N GLY A 100 10.24 7.93 -1.57
CA GLY A 100 11.20 8.30 -0.53
C GLY A 100 10.65 8.25 0.90
N VAL A 101 9.34 8.14 1.12
CA VAL A 101 8.77 8.13 2.48
C VAL A 101 9.38 7.04 3.35
N THR A 102 9.55 5.85 2.84
CA THR A 102 10.13 4.76 3.63
C THR A 102 11.55 5.10 4.12
N GLU A 103 12.41 5.53 3.20
CA GLU A 103 13.83 5.74 3.50
C GLU A 103 14.12 7.11 4.12
N ASP A 104 13.44 8.17 3.65
CA ASP A 104 13.73 9.55 4.04
C ASP A 104 12.95 10.00 5.29
N GLU A 105 11.77 9.36 5.58
CA GLU A 105 10.90 9.74 6.70
C GLU A 105 10.80 8.64 7.78
N MET A 106 10.53 7.38 7.39
CA MET A 106 10.28 6.32 8.37
C MET A 106 11.56 5.74 8.97
N VAL A 107 12.60 5.53 8.16
CA VAL A 107 13.89 5.02 8.63
C VAL A 107 14.49 5.89 9.73
N PRO A 108 14.56 7.23 9.65
CA PRO A 108 15.05 8.07 10.73
C PRO A 108 14.29 7.90 12.05
N ILE A 109 12.98 7.60 11.99
CA ILE A 109 12.17 7.34 13.19
C ILE A 109 12.56 6.00 13.80
N LEU A 110 12.68 4.95 12.98
CA LEU A 110 13.12 3.62 13.43
C LEU A 110 14.51 3.69 14.07
N GLU A 111 15.48 4.37 13.46
CA GLU A 111 16.82 4.58 14.00
C GLU A 111 16.80 5.33 15.32
N LYS A 112 16.04 6.43 15.39
CA LYS A 112 15.94 7.26 16.59
C LYS A 112 15.36 6.51 17.78
N VAL A 113 14.32 5.70 17.55
CA VAL A 113 13.62 5.00 18.62
C VAL A 113 14.36 3.73 19.04
N SER A 114 14.88 2.96 18.10
CA SER A 114 15.60 1.72 18.39
C SER A 114 17.05 1.91 18.82
N GLY A 115 17.69 3.02 18.45
CA GLY A 115 19.13 3.23 18.59
C GLY A 115 19.98 2.40 17.60
N MET A 116 19.36 1.73 16.64
CA MET A 116 20.00 0.86 15.65
C MET A 116 20.26 1.62 14.34
N ARG A 117 21.13 1.05 13.49
CA ARG A 117 21.51 1.61 12.21
C ARG A 117 20.84 0.87 11.06
N PHE A 118 20.20 1.62 10.19
CA PHE A 118 19.62 1.13 8.93
C PHE A 118 20.67 0.45 8.04
N ASN A 119 20.27 -0.64 7.39
CA ASN A 119 21.13 -1.49 6.54
C ASN A 119 22.36 -2.10 7.23
N GLN A 120 22.41 -2.07 8.57
CA GLN A 120 23.44 -2.72 9.39
C GLN A 120 22.80 -3.60 10.46
N ASP A 121 21.90 -3.04 11.24
CA ASP A 121 21.26 -3.71 12.37
C ASP A 121 19.81 -4.11 12.04
N PHE A 122 19.11 -3.33 11.24
CA PHE A 122 17.78 -3.64 10.71
C PHE A 122 17.66 -3.21 9.25
N TYR A 123 16.59 -3.66 8.60
CA TYR A 123 16.37 -3.45 7.18
C TYR A 123 14.94 -3.03 6.89
N CYS A 124 14.70 -2.45 5.72
CA CYS A 124 13.36 -2.11 5.26
C CYS A 124 13.04 -2.72 3.90
N GLY A 125 11.75 -2.90 3.66
CA GLY A 125 11.17 -3.24 2.38
C GLY A 125 9.94 -2.38 2.10
N TYR A 126 9.49 -2.41 0.85
CA TYR A 126 8.23 -1.80 0.44
C TYR A 126 7.52 -2.71 -0.55
N SER A 127 6.23 -2.93 -0.34
CA SER A 127 5.40 -3.77 -1.20
C SER A 127 3.97 -3.22 -1.22
N PRO A 128 3.61 -2.38 -2.22
CA PRO A 128 2.32 -1.69 -2.23
C PRO A 128 1.14 -2.65 -2.30
N GLU A 129 0.04 -2.31 -1.60
CA GLU A 129 -1.22 -3.00 -1.80
C GLU A 129 -1.90 -2.52 -3.07
N ARG A 130 -2.40 -3.48 -3.87
CA ARG A 130 -2.99 -3.25 -5.20
C ARG A 130 -4.41 -3.80 -5.34
N ILE A 131 -5.03 -4.26 -4.24
CA ILE A 131 -6.41 -4.76 -4.23
C ILE A 131 -7.38 -3.59 -4.35
N ASN A 132 -8.46 -3.82 -5.09
CA ASN A 132 -9.64 -2.95 -5.04
C ASN A 132 -10.61 -3.52 -4.00
N PRO A 133 -10.95 -2.77 -2.93
CA PRO A 133 -11.92 -3.23 -1.94
C PRO A 133 -13.21 -3.71 -2.59
N GLY A 134 -13.69 -4.90 -2.18
CA GLY A 134 -14.88 -5.52 -2.73
C GLY A 134 -14.71 -6.28 -4.05
N ASP A 135 -13.52 -6.29 -4.65
CA ASP A 135 -13.23 -7.09 -5.85
C ASP A 135 -12.92 -8.55 -5.44
N LYS A 136 -13.88 -9.43 -5.70
CA LYS A 136 -13.75 -10.87 -5.39
C LYS A 136 -12.96 -11.66 -6.44
N GLU A 137 -12.70 -11.07 -7.58
CA GLU A 137 -11.99 -11.72 -8.68
C GLU A 137 -10.47 -11.49 -8.58
N HIS A 138 -10.07 -10.26 -8.25
CA HIS A 138 -8.67 -9.83 -8.11
C HIS A 138 -8.27 -9.78 -6.63
N THR A 139 -8.23 -10.94 -6.00
CA THR A 139 -7.81 -11.07 -4.59
C THR A 139 -6.30 -10.93 -4.44
N VAL A 140 -5.82 -10.73 -3.20
CA VAL A 140 -4.39 -10.54 -2.88
C VAL A 140 -3.48 -11.59 -3.51
N THR A 141 -3.92 -12.84 -3.54
CA THR A 141 -3.12 -13.96 -4.08
C THR A 141 -3.09 -14.01 -5.60
N LYS A 142 -4.05 -13.37 -6.28
CA LYS A 142 -4.23 -13.40 -7.74
C LYS A 142 -3.68 -12.18 -8.47
N ILE A 143 -3.27 -11.15 -7.74
CA ILE A 143 -2.66 -9.94 -8.32
C ILE A 143 -1.14 -10.04 -8.19
N LEU A 144 -0.42 -9.80 -9.30
CA LEU A 144 1.05 -9.72 -9.28
C LEU A 144 1.49 -8.65 -8.28
N LYS A 145 2.25 -9.03 -7.26
CA LYS A 145 2.69 -8.14 -6.18
C LYS A 145 4.02 -7.50 -6.51
N VAL A 146 4.15 -6.19 -6.34
CA VAL A 146 5.45 -5.50 -6.43
C VAL A 146 6.16 -5.64 -5.09
N THR A 147 7.45 -6.00 -5.12
CA THR A 147 8.30 -6.17 -3.94
C THR A 147 9.58 -5.38 -4.08
N SER A 148 10.14 -4.93 -2.97
CA SER A 148 11.44 -4.26 -2.94
C SER A 148 12.09 -4.36 -1.56
N GLY A 149 13.39 -4.12 -1.49
CA GLY A 149 14.15 -4.13 -0.25
C GLY A 149 15.27 -3.11 -0.27
N SER A 150 15.76 -2.77 0.92
CA SER A 150 16.78 -1.76 1.13
C SER A 150 18.20 -2.21 0.72
N THR A 151 18.41 -3.52 0.59
CA THR A 151 19.62 -4.11 -0.03
C THR A 151 19.19 -5.23 -0.98
N PRO A 152 20.06 -5.68 -1.92
CA PRO A 152 19.74 -6.79 -2.82
C PRO A 152 19.34 -8.07 -2.08
N GLU A 153 19.98 -8.39 -0.96
CA GLU A 153 19.70 -9.57 -0.14
C GLU A 153 18.33 -9.45 0.54
N ILE A 154 18.03 -8.29 1.07
CA ILE A 154 16.72 -8.02 1.70
C ILE A 154 15.61 -8.00 0.65
N ALA A 155 15.85 -7.44 -0.53
CA ALA A 155 14.90 -7.50 -1.64
C ALA A 155 14.56 -8.95 -2.00
N GLU A 156 15.53 -9.86 -1.96
CA GLU A 156 15.28 -11.28 -2.19
C GLU A 156 14.46 -11.92 -1.06
N VAL A 157 14.77 -11.61 0.21
CA VAL A 157 14.00 -12.12 1.36
C VAL A 157 12.55 -11.65 1.29
N VAL A 158 12.32 -10.36 1.03
CA VAL A 158 10.97 -9.79 0.88
C VAL A 158 10.24 -10.43 -0.30
N ASP A 159 10.91 -10.60 -1.43
CA ASP A 159 10.33 -11.21 -2.63
C ASP A 159 9.93 -12.67 -2.38
N GLN A 160 10.77 -13.45 -1.72
CA GLN A 160 10.45 -14.85 -1.36
C GLN A 160 9.31 -14.94 -0.35
N LEU A 161 9.23 -14.02 0.61
CA LEU A 161 8.11 -13.94 1.55
C LEU A 161 6.78 -13.81 0.79
N TYR A 162 6.69 -12.83 -0.10
CA TYR A 162 5.45 -12.62 -0.87
C TYR A 162 5.19 -13.74 -1.90
N LYS A 163 6.20 -14.29 -2.54
CA LYS A 163 6.06 -15.45 -3.43
C LYS A 163 5.45 -16.66 -2.74
N SER A 164 5.64 -16.81 -1.44
CA SER A 164 5.06 -17.92 -0.69
C SER A 164 3.53 -17.88 -0.60
N ILE A 165 2.92 -16.70 -0.82
CA ILE A 165 1.47 -16.49 -0.71
C ILE A 165 0.83 -15.95 -1.99
N ILE A 166 1.58 -15.30 -2.88
CA ILE A 166 1.06 -14.69 -4.11
C ILE A 166 1.18 -15.67 -5.30
N ILE A 167 0.07 -16.27 -5.67
CA ILE A 167 0.00 -17.26 -6.77
C ILE A 167 0.33 -16.60 -8.12
N ALA A 168 -0.10 -15.35 -8.32
CA ALA A 168 0.16 -14.59 -9.54
C ALA A 168 1.65 -14.22 -9.74
N GLY A 169 2.49 -14.47 -8.72
CA GLY A 169 3.91 -14.13 -8.74
C GLY A 169 4.20 -12.71 -8.27
N THR A 170 5.47 -12.33 -8.34
CA THR A 170 5.97 -11.04 -7.88
C THR A 170 6.79 -10.33 -8.96
N HIS A 171 6.84 -9.00 -8.86
CA HIS A 171 7.77 -8.15 -9.60
C HIS A 171 8.71 -7.49 -8.61
N LYS A 172 9.97 -7.91 -8.60
CA LYS A 172 11.00 -7.34 -7.74
C LYS A 172 11.51 -6.03 -8.33
N ALA A 173 11.12 -4.91 -7.75
CA ALA A 173 11.58 -3.59 -8.15
C ALA A 173 13.04 -3.36 -7.71
N PRO A 174 13.81 -2.57 -8.47
CA PRO A 174 15.25 -2.35 -8.19
C PRO A 174 15.52 -1.55 -6.91
N SER A 175 14.53 -0.81 -6.39
CA SER A 175 14.64 -0.06 -5.14
C SER A 175 13.26 0.19 -4.52
N ILE A 176 13.25 0.56 -3.23
CA ILE A 176 12.06 0.98 -2.50
C ILE A 176 11.40 2.18 -3.20
N LYS A 177 12.16 3.21 -3.57
CA LYS A 177 11.65 4.41 -4.25
C LYS A 177 10.97 4.11 -5.59
N VAL A 178 11.46 3.13 -6.33
CA VAL A 178 10.82 2.69 -7.58
C VAL A 178 9.49 2.00 -7.31
N ALA A 179 9.40 1.16 -6.28
CA ALA A 179 8.16 0.49 -5.91
C ALA A 179 7.10 1.48 -5.38
N GLU A 180 7.51 2.47 -4.58
CA GLU A 180 6.66 3.57 -4.13
C GLU A 180 6.12 4.39 -5.31
N ALA A 181 7.01 4.79 -6.25
CA ALA A 181 6.62 5.53 -7.45
C ALA A 181 5.63 4.75 -8.32
N ALA A 182 5.87 3.45 -8.52
CA ALA A 182 4.98 2.59 -9.32
C ALA A 182 3.54 2.63 -8.81
N LYS A 183 3.34 2.53 -7.48
CA LYS A 183 2.00 2.58 -6.88
C LYS A 183 1.28 3.89 -7.14
N VAL A 184 1.95 5.00 -6.97
CA VAL A 184 1.34 6.33 -7.12
C VAL A 184 0.94 6.58 -8.57
N ILE A 185 1.79 6.22 -9.55
CA ILE A 185 1.49 6.47 -10.97
C ILE A 185 0.37 5.58 -11.51
N GLU A 186 0.13 4.38 -10.96
CA GLU A 186 -0.97 3.51 -11.38
C GLU A 186 -2.33 4.22 -11.25
N ASN A 187 -2.56 4.90 -10.15
CA ASN A 187 -3.80 5.61 -9.87
C ASN A 187 -3.81 7.01 -10.53
N SER A 188 -2.70 7.74 -10.48
CA SER A 188 -2.59 9.07 -11.12
C SER A 188 -2.79 9.02 -12.63
N GLN A 189 -2.27 7.99 -13.30
CA GLN A 189 -2.50 7.77 -14.73
C GLN A 189 -3.99 7.61 -15.05
N ARG A 190 -4.72 6.85 -14.23
CA ARG A 190 -6.16 6.64 -14.41
C ARG A 190 -6.94 7.93 -14.23
N ASP A 191 -6.63 8.70 -13.18
CA ASP A 191 -7.26 9.98 -12.89
C ASP A 191 -7.07 10.97 -14.04
N ILE A 192 -5.84 11.16 -14.50
CA ILE A 192 -5.50 12.06 -15.61
C ILE A 192 -6.22 11.66 -16.90
N ASN A 193 -6.27 10.37 -17.24
CA ASN A 193 -6.94 9.92 -18.46
C ASN A 193 -8.46 10.12 -18.38
N ILE A 194 -9.09 9.88 -17.22
CA ILE A 194 -10.52 10.15 -17.05
C ILE A 194 -10.79 11.65 -17.12
N ALA A 195 -9.99 12.48 -16.47
CA ALA A 195 -10.09 13.93 -16.53
C ALA A 195 -9.98 14.45 -17.97
N PHE A 196 -9.03 13.92 -18.74
CA PHE A 196 -8.86 14.24 -20.17
C PHE A 196 -10.11 13.91 -20.99
N ILE A 197 -10.67 12.71 -20.82
CA ILE A 197 -11.90 12.32 -21.54
C ILE A 197 -13.11 13.15 -21.09
N ASN A 198 -13.19 13.55 -19.82
CA ASN A 198 -14.24 14.46 -19.35
C ASN A 198 -14.16 15.83 -20.03
N GLU A 199 -12.96 16.39 -20.22
CA GLU A 199 -12.80 17.67 -20.95
C GLU A 199 -13.14 17.51 -22.43
N LEU A 200 -12.73 16.41 -23.07
CA LEU A 200 -13.13 16.11 -24.46
C LEU A 200 -14.64 15.98 -24.60
N SER A 201 -15.32 15.35 -23.64
CA SER A 201 -16.78 15.24 -23.65
C SER A 201 -17.48 16.60 -23.65
N LYS A 202 -16.98 17.57 -22.87
CA LYS A 202 -17.50 18.95 -22.89
C LYS A 202 -17.28 19.63 -24.25
N ILE A 203 -16.10 19.47 -24.84
CA ILE A 203 -15.76 20.02 -26.14
C ILE A 203 -16.66 19.42 -27.22
N PHE A 204 -16.82 18.09 -27.27
CA PHE A 204 -17.66 17.41 -28.26
C PHE A 204 -19.14 17.81 -28.13
N ASN A 205 -19.63 17.95 -26.89
CA ASN A 205 -21.00 18.45 -26.68
C ASN A 205 -21.20 19.86 -27.25
N LEU A 206 -20.23 20.77 -27.10
CA LEU A 206 -20.27 22.10 -27.70
C LEU A 206 -20.21 22.07 -29.22
N MET A 207 -19.60 21.04 -29.79
CA MET A 207 -19.50 20.82 -31.26
C MET A 207 -20.70 20.07 -31.83
N GLY A 208 -21.63 19.59 -31.00
CA GLY A 208 -22.76 18.76 -31.41
C GLY A 208 -22.37 17.35 -31.86
N ILE A 209 -21.25 16.82 -31.28
CA ILE A 209 -20.71 15.48 -31.59
C ILE A 209 -20.97 14.56 -30.42
N ASP A 210 -21.42 13.34 -30.66
CA ASP A 210 -21.58 12.33 -29.62
C ASP A 210 -20.22 11.77 -29.16
N THR A 211 -19.93 11.91 -27.87
CA THR A 211 -18.66 11.46 -27.28
C THR A 211 -18.50 9.94 -27.35
N ALA A 212 -19.58 9.18 -27.20
CA ALA A 212 -19.49 7.72 -27.22
C ALA A 212 -19.12 7.21 -28.63
N GLU A 213 -19.72 7.80 -29.68
CA GLU A 213 -19.39 7.48 -31.08
C GLU A 213 -17.91 7.80 -31.40
N VAL A 214 -17.41 8.95 -30.92
CA VAL A 214 -15.99 9.31 -31.09
C VAL A 214 -15.08 8.30 -30.39
N LEU A 215 -15.39 7.90 -29.15
CA LEU A 215 -14.58 6.95 -28.39
C LEU A 215 -14.64 5.54 -28.99
N GLU A 216 -15.80 5.14 -29.54
CA GLU A 216 -15.95 3.88 -30.27
C GLU A 216 -15.07 3.87 -31.54
N ALA A 217 -15.15 4.92 -32.34
CA ALA A 217 -14.31 5.06 -33.52
C ALA A 217 -12.82 5.09 -33.21
N ALA A 218 -12.40 5.85 -32.19
CA ALA A 218 -11.02 5.90 -31.72
C ALA A 218 -10.53 4.56 -31.18
N GLY A 219 -11.42 3.83 -30.50
CA GLY A 219 -11.17 2.50 -29.91
C GLY A 219 -10.89 1.40 -30.93
N THR A 220 -11.16 1.63 -32.21
CA THR A 220 -10.78 0.69 -33.29
C THR A 220 -9.26 0.63 -33.51
N LYS A 221 -8.51 1.62 -33.00
CA LYS A 221 -7.05 1.61 -33.08
C LYS A 221 -6.46 0.72 -31.97
N TRP A 222 -5.63 -0.22 -32.33
CA TRP A 222 -5.07 -1.26 -31.44
C TRP A 222 -4.36 -0.75 -30.18
N ASN A 223 -3.82 0.46 -30.19
CA ASN A 223 -3.10 1.06 -29.07
C ASN A 223 -3.86 2.23 -28.41
N PHE A 224 -5.16 2.36 -28.67
CA PHE A 224 -6.00 3.34 -28.01
C PHE A 224 -6.35 2.86 -26.58
N LEU A 225 -6.16 3.72 -25.60
CA LEU A 225 -6.52 3.43 -24.21
C LEU A 225 -7.98 3.80 -23.96
N SER A 226 -8.82 2.80 -23.72
CA SER A 226 -10.27 2.95 -23.57
C SER A 226 -10.63 3.49 -22.19
N PHE A 227 -10.69 4.81 -22.06
CA PHE A 227 -11.29 5.50 -20.91
C PHE A 227 -12.64 6.09 -21.33
N LYS A 228 -13.55 6.25 -20.35
CA LYS A 228 -14.89 6.83 -20.58
C LYS A 228 -15.07 8.04 -19.68
N PRO A 229 -15.94 9.01 -20.08
CA PRO A 229 -16.32 10.11 -19.22
C PRO A 229 -16.98 9.58 -17.93
N GLY A 230 -16.68 10.21 -16.81
CA GLY A 230 -17.27 9.83 -15.54
C GLY A 230 -16.53 10.40 -14.35
N LEU A 231 -16.99 10.04 -13.16
CA LEU A 231 -16.27 10.32 -11.93
C LEU A 231 -15.20 9.26 -11.70
N VAL A 232 -14.07 9.70 -11.20
CA VAL A 232 -13.04 8.79 -10.70
C VAL A 232 -13.57 8.14 -9.43
N GLY A 233 -13.82 6.85 -9.48
CA GLY A 233 -14.36 6.10 -8.34
C GLY A 233 -13.25 5.57 -7.44
N GLY A 234 -13.62 5.33 -6.15
CA GLY A 234 -12.73 4.74 -5.16
C GLY A 234 -11.99 5.76 -4.31
N HIS A 235 -11.70 5.37 -3.05
CA HIS A 235 -11.04 6.25 -2.08
C HIS A 235 -9.60 6.63 -2.51
N CYS A 236 -8.86 5.68 -3.06
CA CYS A 236 -7.44 5.85 -3.36
C CYS A 236 -7.19 6.76 -4.58
N ILE A 237 -8.03 6.69 -5.62
CA ILE A 237 -7.77 7.41 -6.87
C ILE A 237 -7.89 8.93 -6.67
N GLY A 238 -8.78 9.39 -5.78
CA GLY A 238 -8.90 10.82 -5.43
C GLY A 238 -7.78 11.32 -4.49
N VAL A 239 -7.04 10.42 -3.86
CA VAL A 239 -6.00 10.74 -2.86
C VAL A 239 -4.58 10.57 -3.42
N ASP A 240 -4.32 9.51 -4.18
CA ASP A 240 -2.98 9.17 -4.64
C ASP A 240 -2.33 10.25 -5.56
N PRO A 241 -3.07 10.95 -6.45
CA PRO A 241 -2.50 12.09 -7.16
C PRO A 241 -1.97 13.19 -6.23
N CYS A 242 -2.66 13.42 -5.10
CA CYS A 242 -2.21 14.39 -4.10
C CYS A 242 -0.85 14.01 -3.49
N LEU A 243 -0.60 12.70 -3.29
CA LEU A 243 0.69 12.20 -2.80
C LEU A 243 1.82 12.53 -3.76
N LEU A 244 1.56 12.51 -5.07
CA LEU A 244 2.56 12.83 -6.08
C LEU A 244 2.81 14.33 -6.21
N TYR A 245 1.75 15.15 -6.25
CA TYR A 245 1.85 16.59 -6.47
C TYR A 245 2.38 17.37 -5.26
N THR A 246 2.16 16.85 -4.05
CA THR A 246 2.61 17.48 -2.82
C THR A 246 3.91 16.91 -2.27
N SER A 247 4.48 15.90 -2.94
CA SER A 247 5.80 15.39 -2.59
C SER A 247 6.88 16.46 -2.82
N PRO A 248 7.95 16.52 -2.00
CA PRO A 248 9.04 17.45 -2.20
C PRO A 248 9.64 17.31 -3.60
N SER A 249 9.53 18.35 -4.39
CA SER A 249 10.12 18.37 -5.74
C SER A 249 11.65 18.48 -5.64
N PRO A 250 12.41 17.84 -6.55
CA PRO A 250 13.84 18.09 -6.66
C PRO A 250 14.20 19.59 -6.83
N ARG A 251 13.24 20.41 -7.29
CA ARG A 251 13.39 21.87 -7.42
C ARG A 251 13.31 22.58 -6.07
N ASP A 252 12.56 22.02 -5.11
CA ASP A 252 12.38 22.63 -3.78
C ASP A 252 13.65 22.49 -2.92
N LYS A 253 14.52 21.53 -3.24
CA LYS A 253 15.81 21.32 -2.58
C LYS A 253 16.92 22.29 -3.05
N ARG A 254 16.63 23.22 -3.94
CA ARG A 254 17.58 24.21 -4.50
C ARG A 254 17.41 25.63 -3.97
N GLN A 255 16.55 25.83 -2.95
CA GLN A 255 16.38 27.12 -2.29
C GLN A 255 17.13 27.19 -0.97
#